data_d5adbe8b8a07ff0af1d4851f03247868
#
_entry.id   d5adbe8b8a07ff0af1d4851f03247868
#
_cell.length_a   1.000
_cell.length_b   1.000
_cell.length_c   1.000
_cell.angle_alpha   90.00
_cell.angle_beta   90.00
_cell.angle_gamma   90.00
#
_symmetry.space_group_name_H-M   'P 1'
#
loop_
_entity.id
_entity.type
_entity.pdbx_description
1 polymer ?
#
loop_
_entity_poly.entity_id
_entity_poly.type
_entity_poly.pdbx_seq_one_letter_code
_entity_poly.pdbx_strand_id
1 'polypeptide(L)'
;MPKYKVIAHRRVHKFISDLKDENLKSTVKDALSKLENYPLALKEMDIEKIKGLEKTFRIRIGKYRIIFYVDGTEKIIYVTHAETRKKIYKK
;
A
#
# COMPACT_ATOMS: atom_id res chain seq x y z
N MET A 1 -1.09 -8.48 -20.82
CA MET A 1 -0.23 -7.79 -19.86
C MET A 1 -0.24 -8.49 -18.52
N PRO A 2 0.91 -8.85 -18.05
CA PRO A 2 0.96 -9.45 -16.72
C PRO A 2 0.61 -8.42 -15.67
N LYS A 3 -0.22 -8.83 -14.78
CA LYS A 3 -0.60 -7.99 -13.68
C LYS A 3 -0.21 -8.65 -12.38
N TYR A 4 0.10 -7.81 -11.41
CA TYR A 4 0.40 -8.32 -10.10
C TYR A 4 -0.89 -8.57 -9.35
N LYS A 5 -0.88 -9.63 -8.55
CA LYS A 5 -1.98 -9.90 -7.65
C LYS A 5 -1.71 -9.14 -6.37
N VAL A 6 -2.71 -8.48 -5.84
CA VAL A 6 -2.55 -7.71 -4.62
C VAL A 6 -3.27 -8.42 -3.48
N ILE A 7 -2.51 -8.77 -2.45
CA ILE A 7 -3.05 -9.45 -1.27
C ILE A 7 -2.79 -8.57 -0.06
N ALA A 8 -3.85 -8.23 0.66
CA ALA A 8 -3.73 -7.37 1.82
C ALA A 8 -3.89 -8.19 3.10
N HIS A 9 -3.01 -7.92 4.06
CA HIS A 9 -3.10 -8.54 5.36
C HIS A 9 -4.41 -8.15 6.04
N ARG A 10 -4.91 -9.03 6.88
CA ARG A 10 -6.16 -8.78 7.62
C ARG A 10 -6.18 -7.40 8.28
N ARG A 11 -5.06 -6.99 8.88
CA ARG A 11 -5.00 -5.69 9.55
C ARG A 11 -5.24 -4.52 8.61
N VAL A 12 -4.88 -4.70 7.34
CA VAL A 12 -5.10 -3.66 6.34
C VAL A 12 -6.58 -3.57 5.99
N HIS A 13 -7.22 -4.71 5.84
CA HIS A 13 -8.66 -4.75 5.56
C HIS A 13 -9.44 -4.09 6.69
N LYS A 14 -9.02 -4.37 7.92
CA LYS A 14 -9.68 -3.79 9.07
C LYS A 14 -9.48 -2.29 9.11
N PHE A 15 -8.28 -1.84 8.81
CA PHE A 15 -7.98 -0.42 8.78
C PHE A 15 -8.90 0.31 7.80
N ILE A 16 -9.02 -0.24 6.60
CA ILE A 16 -9.86 0.37 5.58
C ILE A 16 -11.32 0.35 5.98
N SER A 17 -11.75 -0.75 6.54
CA SER A 17 -13.12 -0.91 6.98
C SER A 17 -13.50 0.10 8.07
N ASP A 18 -12.52 0.45 8.91
CA ASP A 18 -12.75 1.38 10.02
C ASP A 18 -12.66 2.85 9.63
N LEU A 19 -12.26 3.13 8.40
CA LEU A 19 -12.19 4.52 7.95
C LEU A 19 -13.58 5.09 7.83
N LYS A 20 -13.78 6.28 8.41
CA LYS A 20 -15.08 6.92 8.38
C LYS A 20 -15.23 7.91 7.25
N ASP A 21 -14.12 8.41 6.75
CA ASP A 21 -14.13 9.34 5.63
C ASP A 21 -14.27 8.54 4.33
N GLU A 22 -15.44 8.64 3.71
CA GLU A 22 -15.69 7.86 2.50
C GLU A 22 -14.77 8.23 1.35
N ASN A 23 -14.40 9.49 1.23
CA ASN A 23 -13.49 9.90 0.18
C ASN A 23 -12.12 9.27 0.39
N LEU A 24 -11.67 9.24 1.63
CA LEU A 24 -10.39 8.66 1.96
C LEU A 24 -10.41 7.15 1.75
N LYS A 25 -11.51 6.53 2.14
CA LYS A 25 -11.66 5.08 1.95
C LYS A 25 -11.58 4.75 0.46
N SER A 26 -12.24 5.54 -0.35
CA SER A 26 -12.22 5.35 -1.80
C SER A 26 -10.80 5.55 -2.36
N THR A 27 -10.11 6.56 -1.87
CA THR A 27 -8.76 6.85 -2.32
C THR A 27 -7.81 5.71 -1.98
N VAL A 28 -7.94 5.15 -0.79
CA VAL A 28 -7.10 4.03 -0.38
C VAL A 28 -7.37 2.80 -1.23
N LYS A 29 -8.64 2.49 -1.45
CA LYS A 29 -9.00 1.34 -2.27
C LYS A 29 -8.49 1.50 -3.69
N ASP A 30 -8.58 2.71 -4.21
CA ASP A 30 -8.12 3.00 -5.55
C ASP A 30 -6.61 2.82 -5.66
N ALA A 31 -5.89 3.26 -4.62
CA ALA A 31 -4.45 3.11 -4.59
C ALA A 31 -4.04 1.64 -4.61
N LEU A 32 -4.73 0.82 -3.83
CA LEU A 32 -4.42 -0.61 -3.81
C LEU A 32 -4.71 -1.26 -5.15
N SER A 33 -5.78 -0.81 -5.80
CA SER A 33 -6.13 -1.33 -7.11
C SER A 33 -5.03 -1.00 -8.14
N LYS A 34 -4.47 0.19 -8.04
CA LYS A 34 -3.41 0.61 -8.96
C LYS A 34 -2.14 -0.20 -8.82
N LEU A 35 -1.93 -0.82 -7.67
CA LEU A 35 -0.74 -1.64 -7.46
C LEU A 35 -0.69 -2.84 -8.40
N GLU A 36 -1.83 -3.23 -8.96
CA GLU A 36 -1.87 -4.32 -9.92
C GLU A 36 -1.02 -3.99 -11.15
N ASN A 37 -0.79 -2.73 -11.39
CA ASN A 37 -0.02 -2.27 -12.53
C ASN A 37 1.45 -1.97 -12.18
N TYR A 38 1.92 -2.54 -11.10
CA TYR A 38 3.34 -2.40 -10.74
C TYR A 38 4.21 -2.89 -11.91
N PRO A 39 5.31 -2.23 -12.25
CA PRO A 39 5.91 -1.09 -11.53
C PRO A 39 5.41 0.29 -11.98
N LEU A 40 4.51 0.33 -12.91
CA LEU A 40 3.98 1.61 -13.40
C LEU A 40 3.36 2.40 -12.27
N ALA A 41 2.73 1.71 -11.31
CA ALA A 41 2.10 2.36 -10.18
C ALA A 41 3.07 3.25 -9.41
N LEU A 42 4.36 2.95 -9.44
CA LEU A 42 5.36 3.75 -8.73
C LEU A 42 5.40 5.18 -9.23
N LYS A 43 4.98 5.40 -10.47
CA LYS A 43 4.97 6.74 -11.05
C LYS A 43 3.65 7.44 -10.87
N GLU A 44 2.61 6.70 -10.54
CA GLU A 44 1.27 7.25 -10.45
C GLU A 44 0.87 7.69 -9.05
N MET A 45 1.65 7.31 -8.06
CA MET A 45 1.32 7.60 -6.67
C MET A 45 2.56 8.06 -5.92
N ASP A 46 2.34 8.63 -4.75
CA ASP A 46 3.42 9.06 -3.89
C ASP A 46 3.98 7.84 -3.17
N ILE A 47 4.91 7.17 -3.81
CA ILE A 47 5.49 5.94 -3.30
C ILE A 47 6.99 6.11 -3.09
N GLU A 48 7.46 5.62 -1.97
CA GLU A 48 8.84 5.73 -1.59
C GLU A 48 9.36 4.38 -1.12
N LYS A 49 10.55 4.00 -1.58
CA LYS A 49 11.14 2.75 -1.14
C LYS A 49 11.60 2.88 0.30
N ILE A 50 11.36 1.86 1.10
CA ILE A 50 11.80 1.87 2.48
C ILE A 50 13.26 1.46 2.54
N LYS A 51 14.07 2.34 3.09
CA LYS A 51 15.49 2.12 3.20
C LYS A 51 15.81 0.90 4.05
N GLY A 52 16.71 0.08 3.56
CA GLY A 52 17.13 -1.09 4.32
C GLY A 52 16.28 -2.33 4.12
N LEU A 53 15.17 -2.21 3.41
CA LEU A 53 14.31 -3.35 3.15
C LEU A 53 14.16 -3.53 1.65
N GLU A 54 14.42 -4.74 1.18
CA GLU A 54 14.33 -5.04 -0.23
C GLU A 54 12.88 -5.10 -0.70
N LYS A 55 12.62 -4.47 -1.85
CA LYS A 55 11.31 -4.58 -2.48
C LYS A 55 10.16 -4.16 -1.58
N THR A 56 10.42 -3.30 -0.62
CA THR A 56 9.41 -2.84 0.32
C THR A 56 9.22 -1.34 0.14
N PHE A 57 7.97 -0.92 0.01
CA PHE A 57 7.62 0.44 -0.33
C PHE A 57 6.55 0.99 0.59
N ARG A 58 6.44 2.30 0.59
CA ARG A 58 5.47 3.02 1.39
C ARG A 58 4.70 3.98 0.50
N ILE A 59 3.36 3.90 0.57
CA ILE A 59 2.49 4.83 -0.15
C ILE A 59 2.01 5.86 0.85
N ARG A 60 2.12 7.14 0.50
CA ARG A 60 1.63 8.21 1.36
C ARG A 60 0.30 8.71 0.82
N ILE A 61 -0.72 8.66 1.65
CA ILE A 61 -2.05 9.15 1.31
C ILE A 61 -2.52 10.02 2.47
N GLY A 62 -2.40 11.35 2.29
CA GLY A 62 -2.72 12.27 3.36
C GLY A 62 -1.85 11.98 4.58
N LYS A 63 -2.48 11.75 5.71
CA LYS A 63 -1.74 11.45 6.93
C LYS A 63 -1.57 9.95 7.17
N TYR A 64 -1.92 9.16 6.16
CA TYR A 64 -1.82 7.72 6.28
C TYR A 64 -0.68 7.18 5.46
N ARG A 65 -0.18 6.02 5.86
CA ARG A 65 0.86 5.34 5.14
C ARG A 65 0.50 3.89 4.99
N ILE A 66 0.77 3.38 3.79
CA ILE A 66 0.48 1.99 3.48
C ILE A 66 1.78 1.35 3.02
N ILE A 67 2.11 0.23 3.62
CA ILE A 67 3.37 -0.45 3.32
C ILE A 67 3.09 -1.73 2.56
N PHE A 68 3.83 -1.95 1.48
CA PHE A 68 3.67 -3.16 0.70
C PHE A 68 5.03 -3.72 0.29
N TYR A 69 5.04 -5.02 0.06
CA TYR A 69 6.22 -5.77 -0.36
C TYR A 69 5.93 -6.43 -1.70
N VAL A 70 6.91 -6.39 -2.61
CA VAL A 70 6.75 -6.94 -3.94
C VAL A 70 7.49 -8.26 -4.09
N ASP A 71 6.76 -9.30 -4.43
CA ASP A 71 7.34 -10.59 -4.77
C ASP A 71 7.32 -10.68 -6.29
N GLY A 72 8.45 -10.35 -6.90
CA GLY A 72 8.55 -10.30 -8.36
C GLY A 72 8.50 -11.66 -9.02
N THR A 73 8.89 -12.69 -8.30
CA THR A 73 8.90 -14.06 -8.83
C THR A 73 7.49 -14.57 -9.00
N GLU A 74 6.66 -14.37 -7.97
CA GLU A 74 5.28 -14.83 -7.99
C GLU A 74 4.32 -13.80 -8.55
N LYS A 75 4.80 -12.59 -8.79
CA LYS A 75 3.96 -11.49 -9.25
C LYS A 75 2.85 -11.19 -8.25
N ILE A 76 3.22 -11.13 -7.01
CA ILE A 76 2.29 -10.82 -5.92
C ILE A 76 2.80 -9.64 -5.13
N ILE A 77 1.89 -8.74 -4.79
CA ILE A 77 2.19 -7.63 -3.91
C ILE A 77 1.44 -7.86 -2.61
N TYR A 78 2.20 -7.88 -1.52
CA TYR A 78 1.62 -8.08 -0.19
C TYR A 78 1.53 -6.73 0.51
N VAL A 79 0.32 -6.29 0.78
CA VAL A 79 0.09 -5.06 1.52
C VAL A 79 0.07 -5.44 2.98
N THR A 80 1.12 -5.06 3.70
CA THR A 80 1.35 -5.56 5.05
C THR A 80 0.86 -4.64 6.16
N HIS A 81 0.91 -3.34 5.94
CA HIS A 81 0.53 -2.38 6.98
C HIS A 81 -0.21 -1.20 6.40
N ALA A 82 -1.11 -0.64 7.19
CA ALA A 82 -1.82 0.58 6.84
C ALA A 82 -2.09 1.27 8.16
N GLU A 83 -1.44 2.41 8.39
CA GLU A 83 -1.54 3.11 9.66
C GLU A 83 -1.39 4.60 9.48
N THR A 84 -1.73 5.34 10.51
CA THR A 84 -1.48 6.77 10.47
C THR A 84 0.01 7.00 10.53
N ARG A 85 0.44 8.12 9.98
CA ARG A 85 1.84 8.49 9.98
C ARG A 85 2.45 8.43 11.38
N LYS A 86 1.69 8.91 12.35
CA LYS A 86 2.17 8.96 13.72
C LYS A 86 2.52 7.59 14.25
N LYS A 87 1.68 6.60 13.97
CA LYS A 87 1.92 5.25 14.43
C LYS A 87 3.12 4.62 13.77
N ILE A 88 3.28 4.86 12.49
CA ILE A 88 4.38 4.27 11.74
C ILE A 88 5.72 4.75 12.25
N TYR A 89 5.80 6.03 12.60
CA TYR A 89 7.06 6.60 13.08
C TYR A 89 7.33 6.30 14.54
N LYS A 90 6.33 5.97 15.28
CA LYS A 90 6.50 5.72 16.69
C LYS A 90 7.05 4.32 16.89
N LYS A 91 8.12 4.24 17.60
CA LYS A 91 8.76 2.95 17.84
C LYS A 91 8.34 2.40 19.18
#